data_acb0fe4a90e57c41724045615a6eac50
#
_entry.id   acb0fe4a90e57c41724045615a6eac50
#
_cell.length_a   1.000
_cell.length_b   1.000
_cell.length_c   1.000
_cell.angle_alpha   90.00
_cell.angle_beta   90.00
_cell.angle_gamma   90.00
#
_symmetry.space_group_name_H-M   'P 1'
#
loop_
_entity.id
_entity.type
_entity.pdbx_description
1 polymer ?
#
loop_
_entity_poly.entity_id
_entity_poly.type
_entity_poly.pdbx_seq_one_letter_code
_entity_poly.pdbx_strand_id
1 'polypeptide(L)'
;AILVVSAFGISNTIATIVMEKTRDIAIMKSIGFRARDVRRVFLIEGLIVGAFGSSFGVLAGIGLMAVLAQIEVRPPGVAEIVHLPIWWGADQYAVAAAFAMLACIVASYLPARRAGQVHPVDILRGAA
;
A
#
# COMPACT_ATOMS: atom_id res chain seq x y z
N ALA A 1 -10.45 -15.92 5.78
CA ALA A 1 -9.18 -16.64 5.66
C ALA A 1 -8.15 -15.85 4.83
N ILE A 2 -8.46 -15.45 3.59
CA ILE A 2 -7.53 -14.76 2.67
C ILE A 2 -6.99 -13.44 3.25
N LEU A 3 -7.83 -12.64 3.88
CA LEU A 3 -7.41 -11.36 4.48
C LEU A 3 -6.41 -11.54 5.63
N VAL A 4 -6.56 -12.60 6.41
CA VAL A 4 -5.63 -12.90 7.53
C VAL A 4 -4.27 -13.33 6.98
N VAL A 5 -4.25 -14.20 5.97
CA VAL A 5 -3.00 -14.64 5.32
C VAL A 5 -2.29 -13.46 4.65
N SER A 6 -3.04 -12.59 3.96
CA SER A 6 -2.49 -11.37 3.35
C SER A 6 -1.92 -10.42 4.40
N ALA A 7 -2.60 -10.23 5.53
CA ALA A 7 -2.11 -9.38 6.61
C ALA A 7 -0.81 -9.94 7.24
N PHE A 8 -0.72 -11.27 7.38
CA PHE A 8 0.51 -11.93 7.84
C PHE A 8 1.66 -11.77 6.84
N GLY A 9 1.39 -11.95 5.54
CA GLY A 9 2.37 -11.75 4.47
C GLY A 9 2.91 -10.32 4.45
N ILE A 10 2.02 -9.33 4.53
CA ILE A 10 2.39 -7.91 4.59
C ILE A 10 3.21 -7.63 5.85
N SER A 11 2.80 -8.15 7.01
CA SER A 11 3.51 -7.94 8.26
C SER A 11 4.94 -8.51 8.23
N ASN A 12 5.11 -9.69 7.66
CA ASN A 12 6.43 -10.32 7.50
C ASN A 12 7.32 -9.54 6.52
N THR A 13 6.77 -9.08 5.41
CA THR A 13 7.48 -8.24 4.43
C THR A 13 7.92 -6.92 5.06
N ILE A 14 7.04 -6.27 5.83
CA ILE A 14 7.38 -5.03 6.55
C ILE A 14 8.48 -5.27 7.58
N ALA A 15 8.44 -6.39 8.31
CA ALA A 15 9.49 -6.72 9.28
C ALA A 15 10.85 -6.88 8.59
N THR A 16 10.91 -7.56 7.44
CA THR A 16 12.13 -7.74 6.65
C THR A 16 12.67 -6.39 6.13
N ILE A 17 11.80 -5.56 5.56
CA ILE A 17 12.16 -4.22 5.07
C ILE A 17 12.70 -3.35 6.20
N VAL A 18 12.09 -3.39 7.39
CA VAL A 18 12.57 -2.63 8.54
C VAL A 18 13.96 -3.11 8.97
N MET A 19 14.22 -4.42 8.95
CA MET A 19 15.55 -4.95 9.28
C MET A 19 16.61 -4.52 8.25
N GLU A 20 16.33 -4.60 6.96
CA GLU A 20 17.24 -4.17 5.90
C GLU A 20 17.50 -2.65 5.97
N LYS A 21 16.46 -1.85 6.17
CA LYS A 21 16.56 -0.39 6.26
C LYS A 21 17.08 0.10 7.63
N THR A 22 17.18 -0.75 8.64
CA THR A 22 17.69 -0.37 9.96
C THR A 22 19.12 0.17 9.86
N ARG A 23 19.95 -0.42 9.00
CA ARG A 23 21.32 0.05 8.76
C ARG A 23 21.34 1.43 8.12
N ASP A 24 20.52 1.68 7.12
CA ASP A 24 20.40 2.98 6.45
C ASP A 24 19.87 4.06 7.39
N ILE A 25 18.92 3.70 8.25
CA ILE A 25 18.40 4.59 9.31
C ILE A 25 19.48 4.95 10.31
N ALA A 26 20.33 3.99 10.71
CA ALA A 26 21.43 4.23 11.62
C ALA A 26 22.47 5.19 11.00
N ILE A 27 22.77 5.02 9.73
CA ILE A 27 23.67 5.92 8.99
C ILE A 27 23.07 7.33 8.92
N MET A 28 21.81 7.47 8.57
CA MET A 28 21.13 8.78 8.56
C MET A 28 21.17 9.47 9.93
N LYS A 29 20.93 8.73 11.00
CA LYS A 29 21.01 9.28 12.37
C LYS A 29 22.42 9.66 12.80
N SER A 30 23.44 8.92 12.36
CA SER A 30 24.84 9.24 12.66
C SER A 30 25.32 10.54 11.98
N ILE A 31 24.69 10.91 10.86
CA ILE A 31 24.94 12.18 10.14
C ILE A 31 24.18 13.36 10.76
N GLY A 32 23.33 13.11 11.79
CA GLY A 32 22.61 14.16 12.52
C GLY A 32 21.12 14.30 12.15
N PHE A 33 20.56 13.37 11.37
CA PHE A 33 19.13 13.37 11.11
C PHE A 33 18.33 13.06 12.40
N ARG A 34 17.31 13.88 12.63
CA ARG A 34 16.40 13.67 13.76
C ARG A 34 15.40 12.55 13.45
N ALA A 35 14.90 11.91 14.51
CA ALA A 35 13.85 10.89 14.37
C ALA A 35 12.61 11.37 13.58
N ARG A 36 12.34 12.67 13.60
CA ARG A 36 11.25 13.29 12.83
C ARG A 36 11.52 13.28 11.32
N ASP A 37 12.77 13.48 10.94
CA ASP A 37 13.16 13.55 9.53
C ASP A 37 13.10 12.16 8.90
N VAL A 38 13.59 11.15 9.60
CA VAL A 38 13.47 9.74 9.20
C VAL A 38 11.99 9.36 9.01
N ARG A 39 11.14 9.73 9.96
CA ARG A 39 9.70 9.46 9.85
C ARG A 39 9.05 10.14 8.66
N ARG A 40 9.44 11.38 8.35
CA ARG A 40 8.96 12.11 7.17
C ARG A 40 9.33 11.40 5.87
N VAL A 41 10.54 10.89 5.76
CA VAL A 41 10.98 10.14 4.57
C VAL A 41 10.06 8.94 4.33
N PHE A 42 9.80 8.12 5.34
CA PHE A 42 8.91 6.96 5.21
C PHE A 42 7.45 7.34 4.89
N LEU A 43 6.95 8.44 5.45
CA LEU A 43 5.61 8.92 5.14
C LEU A 43 5.51 9.44 3.70
N ILE A 44 6.53 10.15 3.21
CA ILE A 44 6.59 10.62 1.82
C ILE A 44 6.68 9.43 0.87
N GLU A 45 7.52 8.43 1.17
CA GLU A 45 7.62 7.19 0.40
C GLU A 45 6.26 6.49 0.31
N GLY A 46 5.56 6.33 1.43
CA GLY A 46 4.21 5.77 1.46
C GLY A 46 3.18 6.58 0.68
N LEU A 47 3.27 7.90 0.71
CA LEU A 47 2.39 8.79 -0.03
C LEU A 47 2.63 8.69 -1.54
N ILE A 48 3.89 8.61 -1.96
CA ILE A 48 4.26 8.42 -3.37
C ILE A 48 3.74 7.06 -3.87
N VAL A 49 4.02 5.99 -3.13
CA VAL A 49 3.54 4.63 -3.48
C VAL A 49 2.01 4.59 -3.52
N GLY A 50 1.35 5.22 -2.56
CA GLY A 50 -0.11 5.33 -2.51
C GLY A 50 -0.67 6.08 -3.71
N ALA A 51 -0.07 7.20 -4.10
CA ALA A 51 -0.49 8.00 -5.25
C ALA A 51 -0.33 7.25 -6.57
N PHE A 52 0.83 6.66 -6.81
CA PHE A 52 1.06 5.85 -8.01
C PHE A 52 0.21 4.58 -8.02
N GLY A 53 0.13 3.87 -6.90
CA GLY A 53 -0.68 2.65 -6.79
C GLY A 53 -2.17 2.89 -7.00
N SER A 54 -2.72 3.96 -6.39
CA SER A 54 -4.13 4.31 -6.56
C SER A 54 -4.43 4.76 -7.99
N SER A 55 -3.56 5.56 -8.60
CA SER A 55 -3.72 5.99 -10.00
C SER A 55 -3.70 4.80 -10.96
N PHE A 56 -2.74 3.91 -10.80
CA PHE A 56 -2.65 2.71 -11.61
C PHE A 56 -3.82 1.74 -11.38
N GLY A 57 -4.25 1.62 -10.12
CA GLY A 57 -5.40 0.81 -9.73
C GLY A 57 -6.71 1.31 -10.36
N VAL A 58 -6.93 2.63 -10.36
CA VAL A 58 -8.10 3.24 -11.01
C VAL A 58 -8.07 2.99 -12.52
N LEU A 59 -6.94 3.23 -13.18
CA LEU A 59 -6.79 3.00 -14.62
C LEU A 59 -7.03 1.52 -14.99
N ALA A 60 -6.42 0.62 -14.24
CA ALA A 60 -6.62 -0.82 -14.44
C ALA A 60 -8.07 -1.24 -14.17
N GLY A 61 -8.70 -0.68 -13.13
CA GLY A 61 -10.10 -0.91 -12.80
C GLY A 61 -11.05 -0.48 -13.92
N ILE A 62 -10.84 0.72 -14.47
CA ILE A 62 -11.63 1.22 -15.60
C ILE A 62 -11.43 0.31 -16.83
N GLY A 63 -10.19 -0.07 -17.12
CA GLY A 63 -9.89 -0.97 -18.23
C GLY A 63 -10.55 -2.35 -18.08
N LEU A 64 -10.48 -2.93 -16.89
CA LEU A 64 -11.12 -4.21 -16.59
C LEU A 64 -12.66 -4.12 -16.68
N MET A 65 -13.24 -3.06 -16.17
CA MET A 65 -14.69 -2.81 -16.28
C MET A 65 -15.13 -2.66 -17.74
N ALA A 66 -14.33 -1.98 -18.57
CA ALA A 66 -14.62 -1.84 -19.99
C ALA A 66 -14.59 -3.19 -20.72
N VAL A 67 -13.68 -4.08 -20.36
CA VAL A 67 -13.62 -5.44 -20.92
C VAL A 67 -14.81 -6.28 -20.43
N LEU A 68 -15.13 -6.22 -19.15
CA LEU A 68 -16.26 -6.94 -18.57
C LEU A 68 -17.62 -6.48 -19.14
N ALA A 69 -17.73 -5.21 -19.49
CA ALA A 69 -18.93 -4.66 -20.13
C ALA A 69 -19.23 -5.28 -21.50
N GLN A 70 -18.21 -5.83 -22.17
CA GLN A 70 -18.36 -6.48 -23.48
C GLN A 70 -18.74 -7.96 -23.37
N ILE A 71 -18.71 -8.53 -22.16
CA ILE A 71 -19.05 -9.94 -21.96
C ILE A 71 -20.58 -10.10 -21.89
N GLU A 72 -21.11 -10.78 -22.87
CA GLU A 72 -22.51 -11.19 -22.91
C GLU A 72 -22.70 -12.44 -22.04
N VAL A 73 -23.46 -12.33 -20.97
CA VAL A 73 -23.80 -13.47 -20.09
C VAL A 73 -25.18 -13.98 -20.45
N ARG A 74 -25.27 -15.27 -20.78
CA ARG A 74 -26.56 -15.98 -20.91
C ARG A 74 -26.82 -16.81 -19.66
N PRO A 75 -27.65 -16.33 -18.73
CA PRO A 75 -28.01 -17.13 -17.57
C PRO A 75 -28.83 -18.36 -18.00
N PRO A 76 -28.59 -19.53 -17.44
CA PRO A 76 -29.39 -20.72 -17.75
C PRO A 76 -30.86 -20.47 -17.35
N GLY A 77 -31.76 -20.57 -18.34
CA GLY A 77 -33.20 -20.36 -18.17
C GLY A 77 -33.73 -18.99 -18.59
N VAL A 78 -32.92 -18.09 -19.09
CA VAL A 78 -33.33 -16.79 -19.63
C VAL A 78 -33.02 -16.75 -21.12
N ALA A 79 -34.02 -16.46 -21.94
CA ALA A 79 -33.87 -16.42 -23.42
C ALA A 79 -33.21 -15.14 -23.88
N GLU A 80 -33.11 -14.12 -23.06
CA GLU A 80 -32.50 -12.82 -23.39
C GLU A 80 -31.05 -12.74 -22.94
N ILE A 81 -30.23 -12.08 -23.78
CA ILE A 81 -28.84 -11.73 -23.45
C ILE A 81 -28.89 -10.60 -22.44
N VAL A 82 -28.36 -10.85 -21.26
CA VAL A 82 -28.30 -9.82 -20.20
C VAL A 82 -26.89 -9.25 -20.17
N HIS A 83 -26.77 -7.95 -20.43
CA HIS A 83 -25.55 -7.22 -20.16
C HIS A 83 -25.41 -7.03 -18.64
N LEU A 84 -24.24 -7.24 -18.10
CA LEU A 84 -23.95 -6.97 -16.68
C LEU A 84 -24.24 -5.48 -16.42
N PRO A 85 -25.13 -5.14 -15.46
CA PRO A 85 -25.39 -3.77 -15.10
C PRO A 85 -24.17 -3.17 -14.42
N ILE A 86 -23.32 -2.49 -15.20
CA ILE A 86 -22.11 -1.85 -14.70
C ILE A 86 -22.45 -0.40 -14.37
N TRP A 87 -22.28 -0.04 -13.12
CA TRP A 87 -22.45 1.34 -12.69
C TRP A 87 -21.16 2.13 -12.91
N TRP A 88 -21.20 3.09 -13.81
CA TRP A 88 -20.08 3.98 -14.13
C TRP A 88 -20.07 5.23 -13.22
N GLY A 89 -20.15 5.06 -11.92
CA GLY A 89 -20.12 6.17 -10.97
C GLY A 89 -18.68 6.61 -10.70
N ALA A 90 -18.34 7.87 -10.99
CA ALA A 90 -17.03 8.46 -10.66
C ALA A 90 -16.77 8.48 -9.14
N ASP A 91 -17.83 8.51 -8.35
CA ASP A 91 -17.84 8.46 -6.89
C ASP A 91 -17.20 7.18 -6.35
N GLN A 92 -17.45 6.03 -6.98
CA GLN A 92 -16.87 4.74 -6.58
C GLN A 92 -15.34 4.73 -6.73
N TYR A 93 -14.84 5.26 -7.85
CA TYR A 93 -13.40 5.35 -8.10
C TYR A 93 -12.73 6.34 -7.14
N ALA A 94 -13.40 7.44 -6.82
CA ALA A 94 -12.90 8.42 -5.86
C ALA A 94 -12.83 7.83 -4.44
N VAL A 95 -13.86 7.09 -4.00
CA VAL A 95 -13.88 6.41 -2.71
C VAL A 95 -12.81 5.32 -2.64
N ALA A 96 -12.66 4.51 -3.69
CA ALA A 96 -11.65 3.47 -3.76
C ALA A 96 -10.23 4.05 -3.71
N ALA A 97 -9.96 5.12 -4.45
CA ALA A 97 -8.67 5.81 -4.43
C ALA A 97 -8.38 6.44 -3.06
N ALA A 98 -9.36 7.09 -2.44
CA ALA A 98 -9.23 7.66 -1.11
C ALA A 98 -8.94 6.59 -0.06
N PHE A 99 -9.64 5.46 -0.14
CA PHE A 99 -9.41 4.33 0.76
C PHE A 99 -8.02 3.72 0.57
N ALA A 100 -7.56 3.55 -0.67
CA ALA A 100 -6.22 3.06 -0.98
C ALA A 100 -5.14 4.00 -0.45
N MET A 101 -5.31 5.32 -0.62
CA MET A 101 -4.40 6.33 -0.05
C MET A 101 -4.34 6.26 1.47
N LEU A 102 -5.49 6.19 2.15
CA LEU A 102 -5.57 6.04 3.60
C LEU A 102 -4.87 4.77 4.07
N ALA A 103 -5.11 3.65 3.41
CA ALA A 103 -4.46 2.39 3.73
C ALA A 103 -2.93 2.47 3.60
N CYS A 104 -2.41 3.11 2.56
CA CYS A 104 -0.98 3.33 2.38
C CYS A 104 -0.38 4.23 3.46
N ILE A 105 -1.06 5.30 3.84
CA ILE A 105 -0.61 6.20 4.92
C ILE A 105 -0.56 5.44 6.25
N VAL A 106 -1.61 4.70 6.59
CA VAL A 106 -1.67 3.90 7.82
C VAL A 106 -0.59 2.81 7.82
N ALA A 107 -0.42 2.10 6.72
CA ALA A 107 0.61 1.07 6.58
C ALA A 107 2.03 1.64 6.72
N SER A 108 2.26 2.85 6.22
CA SER A 108 3.57 3.53 6.32
C SER A 108 3.83 4.12 7.71
N TYR A 109 2.78 4.39 8.49
CA TYR A 109 2.92 5.01 9.80
C TYR A 109 3.60 4.10 10.83
N LEU A 110 3.26 2.82 10.86
CA LEU A 110 3.85 1.85 11.79
C LEU A 110 5.37 1.69 11.62
N PRO A 111 5.88 1.39 10.41
CA PRO A 111 7.32 1.31 10.18
C PRO A 111 8.02 2.67 10.38
N ALA A 112 7.39 3.77 9.98
CA ALA A 112 7.92 5.11 10.19
C ALA A 112 8.12 5.44 11.70
N ARG A 113 7.19 5.03 12.55
CA ARG A 113 7.31 5.20 14.00
C ARG A 113 8.43 4.35 14.59
N ARG A 114 8.53 3.09 14.18
CA ARG A 114 9.60 2.17 14.65
C ARG A 114 10.97 2.65 14.20
N ALA A 115 11.11 3.07 12.94
CA ALA A 115 12.33 3.64 12.39
C ALA A 115 12.83 4.87 13.19
N GLY A 116 11.90 5.72 13.65
CA GLY A 116 12.23 6.85 14.52
C GLY A 116 12.79 6.48 15.89
N GLN A 117 12.47 5.30 16.42
CA GLN A 117 12.86 4.84 17.76
C GLN A 117 14.20 4.07 17.79
N VAL A 118 14.74 3.68 16.65
CA VAL A 118 16.01 2.96 16.56
C VAL A 118 17.16 3.83 17.08
N HIS A 119 17.85 3.37 18.12
CA HIS A 119 19.04 4.05 18.65
C HIS A 119 20.30 3.56 17.94
N PRO A 120 21.17 4.46 17.44
CA PRO A 120 22.40 4.09 16.72
C PRO A 120 23.34 3.20 17.54
N VAL A 121 23.33 3.37 18.86
CA VAL A 121 24.21 2.63 19.79
C VAL A 121 23.90 1.15 19.86
N ASP A 122 22.63 0.76 19.70
CA ASP A 122 22.20 -0.65 19.79
C ASP A 122 22.66 -1.47 18.57
N ILE A 123 22.82 -0.80 17.42
CA ILE A 123 23.28 -1.44 16.18
C ILE A 123 24.78 -1.67 16.19
N LEU A 124 25.55 -0.75 16.78
CA LEU A 124 27.00 -0.89 16.92
C LEU A 124 27.39 -1.94 17.96
N ARG A 125 26.52 -2.19 18.95
CA ARG A 125 26.71 -3.27 19.95
C ARG A 125 26.35 -4.65 19.44
N GLY A 126 25.41 -4.77 18.51
CA GLY A 126 24.98 -6.05 17.93
C GLY A 126 25.88 -6.53 16.79
N ALA A 127 26.87 -5.75 16.38
CA ALA A 127 27.84 -6.09 15.32
C ALA A 127 29.22 -6.51 15.87
N ALA A 128 29.32 -6.68 17.16
CA ALA A 128 30.54 -7.18 17.82
C ALA A 128 30.37 -8.64 18.24
#